data_48eca43efaa34e2f8cd4ab6a112b6451
#
_entry.id   48eca43efaa34e2f8cd4ab6a112b6451
#
_cell.length_a   1.000
_cell.length_b   1.000
_cell.length_c   1.000
_cell.angle_alpha   90.00
_cell.angle_beta   90.00
_cell.angle_gamma   90.00
#
_symmetry.space_group_name_H-M   'P 1'
#
loop_
_entity.id
_entity.type
_entity.pdbx_description
1 polymer ?
#
loop_
_entity_poly.entity_id
_entity_poly.type
_entity_poly.pdbx_seq_one_letter_code
_entity_poly.pdbx_strand_id
1 'polypeptide(L)'
;MPELPEVETTRRGVRPHVKGRRVERVVVRDARLRWPVPPDLARALVGSTIDEVERRAKYLLFRTAHGTAIVHFGMSGSLRVLDAGVAPQKHDHVDVVLDDGKLLRLRDPRRFGCLLYTRNDPHDHPLLKELGPEPLSRAFDGGHLHRLARGRTAAVKTFLMDAAIVVGVGNIYANEALWRARLAPRRRAGRVTRARFDELAQSVKEVLADAIARGGTTLRDFLSADGEPGHFRMSLAVYDRAGKACPRCRTPIRAARVGQRSAFWCPRCQA
;
A
#
# COMPACT_ATOMS: atom_id res chain seq x y z
N MET A 1 7.20 -4.84 -0.69
CA MET A 1 6.02 -4.34 -1.43
C MET A 1 5.40 -3.25 -0.60
N PRO A 2 5.27 -2.05 -1.12
CA PRO A 2 4.58 -0.97 -0.43
C PRO A 2 3.13 -1.39 -0.08
N GLU A 3 2.77 -1.26 1.19
CA GLU A 3 1.42 -1.49 1.69
C GLU A 3 0.76 -0.12 1.94
N LEU A 4 -0.41 -0.08 2.56
CA LEU A 4 -1.14 1.18 2.76
C LEU A 4 -0.31 2.28 3.43
N PRO A 5 0.45 2.03 4.53
CA PRO A 5 1.22 3.08 5.18
C PRO A 5 2.31 3.68 4.29
N GLU A 6 3.02 2.87 3.50
CA GLU A 6 4.06 3.35 2.59
C GLU A 6 3.46 4.22 1.47
N VAL A 7 2.31 3.81 0.93
CA VAL A 7 1.59 4.58 -0.10
C VAL A 7 1.06 5.89 0.47
N GLU A 8 0.53 5.89 1.70
CA GLU A 8 0.07 7.10 2.39
C GLU A 8 1.23 8.05 2.70
N THR A 9 2.38 7.52 3.11
CA THR A 9 3.61 8.31 3.32
C THR A 9 4.06 8.97 2.01
N THR A 10 4.08 8.21 0.91
CA THR A 10 4.39 8.78 -0.42
C THR A 10 3.39 9.86 -0.80
N ARG A 11 2.08 9.64 -0.59
CA ARG A 11 1.06 10.66 -0.86
C ARG A 11 1.34 11.94 -0.11
N ARG A 12 1.62 11.84 1.20
CA ARG A 12 1.92 13.01 2.04
C ARG A 12 3.18 13.74 1.59
N GLY A 13 4.21 13.00 1.18
CA GLY A 13 5.46 13.57 0.70
C GLY A 13 5.33 14.26 -0.65
N VAL A 14 4.61 13.68 -1.62
CA VAL A 14 4.50 14.27 -2.96
C VAL A 14 3.45 15.38 -3.06
N ARG A 15 2.34 15.27 -2.31
CA ARG A 15 1.20 16.19 -2.40
C ARG A 15 1.58 17.67 -2.29
N PRO A 16 2.41 18.14 -1.34
CA PRO A 16 2.77 19.56 -1.22
C PRO A 16 3.49 20.11 -2.46
N HIS A 17 4.19 19.26 -3.20
CA HIS A 17 4.98 19.66 -4.36
C HIS A 17 4.19 19.64 -5.66
N VAL A 18 3.06 18.91 -5.73
CA VAL A 18 2.35 18.72 -7.00
C VAL A 18 0.94 19.31 -7.03
N LYS A 19 0.32 19.51 -5.87
CA LYS A 19 -1.01 20.12 -5.79
C LYS A 19 -0.98 21.56 -6.30
N GLY A 20 -1.89 21.86 -7.24
CA GLY A 20 -1.97 23.17 -7.90
C GLY A 20 -0.94 23.36 -9.00
N ARG A 21 -0.07 22.38 -9.28
CA ARG A 21 0.93 22.46 -10.35
C ARG A 21 0.38 21.96 -11.68
N ARG A 22 0.77 22.64 -12.76
CA ARG A 22 0.44 22.23 -14.12
C ARG A 22 1.48 21.27 -14.65
N VAL A 23 1.03 20.24 -15.33
CA VAL A 23 1.90 19.29 -16.03
C VAL A 23 2.37 19.93 -17.34
N GLU A 24 3.67 20.15 -17.50
CA GLU A 24 4.26 20.68 -18.72
C GLU A 24 4.63 19.60 -19.73
N ARG A 25 5.13 18.47 -19.24
CA ARG A 25 5.60 17.37 -20.09
C ARG A 25 5.51 16.05 -19.37
N VAL A 26 5.22 14.98 -20.12
CA VAL A 26 5.31 13.60 -19.68
C VAL A 26 6.33 12.86 -20.56
N VAL A 27 7.31 12.23 -19.94
CA VAL A 27 8.36 11.46 -20.63
C VAL A 27 8.21 9.99 -20.24
N VAL A 28 7.79 9.16 -21.18
CA VAL A 28 7.70 7.71 -21.01
C VAL A 28 8.93 7.06 -21.66
N ARG A 29 9.86 6.55 -20.85
CA ARG A 29 11.08 5.85 -21.34
C ARG A 29 10.84 4.37 -21.57
N ASP A 30 10.04 3.76 -20.71
CA ASP A 30 9.65 2.35 -20.82
C ASP A 30 8.21 2.16 -20.36
N ALA A 31 7.32 1.90 -21.32
CA ALA A 31 5.89 1.69 -21.04
C ALA A 31 5.58 0.30 -20.47
N ARG A 32 6.53 -0.64 -20.47
CA ARG A 32 6.36 -2.05 -20.09
C ARG A 32 6.29 -2.24 -18.58
N LEU A 33 5.25 -1.75 -17.95
CA LEU A 33 4.86 -2.09 -16.58
C LEU A 33 3.90 -3.27 -16.58
N ARG A 34 3.48 -3.76 -15.40
CA ARG A 34 2.49 -4.84 -15.29
C ARG A 34 1.21 -4.52 -16.08
N TRP A 35 0.78 -3.27 -16.02
CA TRP A 35 -0.22 -2.66 -16.87
C TRP A 35 0.53 -1.62 -17.68
N PRO A 36 0.63 -1.80 -19.00
CA PRO A 36 1.39 -0.88 -19.82
C PRO A 36 0.93 0.56 -19.66
N VAL A 37 1.87 1.49 -19.66
CA VAL A 37 1.54 2.92 -19.64
C VAL A 37 0.76 3.24 -20.91
N PRO A 38 -0.44 3.86 -20.83
CA PRO A 38 -1.24 4.19 -22.00
C PRO A 38 -0.49 5.11 -22.98
N PRO A 39 -0.54 4.85 -24.28
CA PRO A 39 0.18 5.67 -25.27
C PRO A 39 -0.28 7.13 -25.28
N ASP A 40 -1.52 7.39 -24.89
CA ASP A 40 -2.12 8.72 -24.83
C ASP A 40 -1.96 9.42 -23.46
N LEU A 41 -1.25 8.81 -22.51
CA LEU A 41 -1.03 9.37 -21.17
C LEU A 41 -0.48 10.81 -21.23
N ALA A 42 0.53 11.05 -22.07
CA ALA A 42 1.12 12.38 -22.23
C ALA A 42 0.07 13.39 -22.72
N ARG A 43 -0.70 13.04 -23.76
CA ARG A 43 -1.77 13.89 -24.29
C ARG A 43 -2.88 14.15 -23.27
N ALA A 44 -3.14 13.18 -22.37
CA ALA A 44 -4.17 13.30 -21.35
C ALA A 44 -3.77 14.19 -20.18
N LEU A 45 -2.47 14.23 -19.84
CA LEU A 45 -1.98 14.95 -18.66
C LEU A 45 -1.36 16.31 -18.98
N VAL A 46 -0.67 16.47 -20.11
CA VAL A 46 0.00 17.73 -20.46
C VAL A 46 -1.01 18.88 -20.54
N GLY A 47 -0.69 20.00 -19.89
CA GLY A 47 -1.55 21.17 -19.76
C GLY A 47 -2.57 21.10 -18.62
N SER A 48 -2.79 19.91 -18.02
CA SER A 48 -3.69 19.76 -16.88
C SER A 48 -3.03 20.20 -15.57
N THR A 49 -3.81 20.79 -14.67
CA THR A 49 -3.42 21.07 -13.28
C THR A 49 -3.75 19.86 -12.39
N ILE A 50 -2.84 19.50 -11.48
CA ILE A 50 -3.10 18.47 -10.47
C ILE A 50 -3.85 19.12 -9.32
N ASP A 51 -5.15 18.87 -9.22
CA ASP A 51 -6.04 19.48 -8.23
C ASP A 51 -5.84 18.87 -6.84
N GLU A 52 -5.65 17.54 -6.79
CA GLU A 52 -5.48 16.82 -5.52
C GLU A 52 -4.73 15.48 -5.73
N VAL A 53 -4.08 15.02 -4.66
CA VAL A 53 -3.47 13.68 -4.58
C VAL A 53 -4.18 12.89 -3.48
N GLU A 54 -4.96 11.91 -3.91
CA GLU A 54 -5.73 11.04 -3.03
C GLU A 54 -5.08 9.65 -2.93
N ARG A 55 -5.49 8.87 -1.95
CA ARG A 55 -5.14 7.45 -1.84
C ARG A 55 -6.40 6.60 -1.75
N ARG A 56 -6.43 5.55 -2.54
CA ARG A 56 -7.39 4.46 -2.40
C ARG A 56 -6.64 3.14 -2.28
N ALA A 57 -6.79 2.42 -1.18
CA ALA A 57 -6.02 1.19 -0.93
C ALA A 57 -4.50 1.43 -1.01
N LYS A 58 -3.84 0.78 -1.98
CA LYS A 58 -2.41 0.91 -2.30
C LYS A 58 -2.17 1.70 -3.58
N TYR A 59 -3.15 2.48 -4.03
CA TYR A 59 -3.10 3.32 -5.22
C TYR A 59 -3.03 4.79 -4.84
N LEU A 60 -2.23 5.57 -5.58
CA LEU A 60 -2.31 7.03 -5.59
C LEU A 60 -3.17 7.48 -6.76
N LEU A 61 -3.99 8.47 -6.51
CA LEU A 61 -4.91 9.06 -7.48
C LEU A 61 -4.56 10.54 -7.62
N PHE A 62 -4.01 10.92 -8.77
CA PHE A 62 -3.72 12.33 -9.10
C PHE A 62 -4.91 12.87 -9.87
N ARG A 63 -5.71 13.68 -9.19
CA ARG A 63 -6.94 14.26 -9.73
C ARG A 63 -6.61 15.47 -10.59
N THR A 64 -7.23 15.56 -11.74
CA THR A 64 -7.23 16.74 -12.62
C THR A 64 -8.65 17.05 -13.05
N ALA A 65 -8.91 18.24 -13.58
CA ALA A 65 -10.23 18.62 -14.11
C ALA A 65 -10.76 17.68 -15.20
N HIS A 66 -9.87 16.96 -15.90
CA HIS A 66 -10.22 16.14 -17.07
C HIS A 66 -10.14 14.62 -16.82
N GLY A 67 -9.75 14.21 -15.60
CA GLY A 67 -9.63 12.78 -15.24
C GLY A 67 -8.64 12.55 -14.13
N THR A 68 -8.21 11.29 -13.97
CA THR A 68 -7.37 10.87 -12.84
C THR A 68 -6.25 9.97 -13.32
N ALA A 69 -5.01 10.30 -12.97
CA ALA A 69 -3.90 9.37 -13.11
C ALA A 69 -3.86 8.43 -11.89
N ILE A 70 -3.76 7.11 -12.16
CA ILE A 70 -3.78 6.03 -11.16
C ILE A 70 -2.42 5.41 -11.10
N VAL A 71 -1.74 5.48 -9.95
CA VAL A 71 -0.40 4.93 -9.73
C VAL A 71 -0.46 3.79 -8.71
N HIS A 72 0.21 2.68 -9.03
CA HIS A 72 0.44 1.58 -8.09
C HIS A 72 1.91 1.18 -8.14
N PHE A 73 2.53 0.99 -6.98
CA PHE A 73 3.98 0.74 -6.89
C PHE A 73 4.39 -0.72 -7.10
N GLY A 74 3.43 -1.63 -7.24
CA GLY A 74 3.75 -3.05 -7.33
C GLY A 74 4.51 -3.55 -6.11
N MET A 75 5.72 -4.05 -6.34
CA MET A 75 6.57 -4.58 -5.25
C MET A 75 7.80 -3.73 -4.95
N SER A 76 8.29 -2.96 -5.91
CA SER A 76 9.56 -2.22 -5.83
C SER A 76 9.45 -0.80 -6.39
N GLY A 77 8.26 -0.41 -6.81
CA GLY A 77 8.02 0.93 -7.35
C GLY A 77 8.13 2.01 -6.28
N SER A 78 8.62 3.16 -6.71
CA SER A 78 8.69 4.39 -5.92
C SER A 78 8.37 5.60 -6.79
N LEU A 79 7.88 6.66 -6.18
CA LEU A 79 7.61 7.93 -6.82
C LEU A 79 8.37 9.02 -6.07
N ARG A 80 9.21 9.78 -6.78
CA ARG A 80 10.06 10.81 -6.20
C ARG A 80 9.75 12.16 -6.80
N VAL A 81 9.90 13.19 -6.00
CA VAL A 81 9.97 14.58 -6.45
C VAL A 81 11.45 14.93 -6.64
N LEU A 82 11.81 15.38 -7.83
CA LEU A 82 13.19 15.74 -8.19
C LEU A 82 13.18 17.03 -9.00
N ASP A 83 14.33 17.69 -9.10
CA ASP A 83 14.51 18.79 -10.05
C ASP A 83 14.55 18.25 -11.48
N ALA A 84 13.97 18.97 -12.44
CA ALA A 84 13.80 18.51 -13.83
C ALA A 84 15.12 18.23 -14.54
N GLY A 85 16.23 18.80 -14.06
CA GLY A 85 17.59 18.57 -14.60
C GLY A 85 18.25 17.26 -14.14
N VAL A 86 17.67 16.55 -13.17
CA VAL A 86 18.26 15.29 -12.66
C VAL A 86 18.19 14.20 -13.70
N ALA A 87 19.38 13.70 -14.14
CA ALA A 87 19.47 12.65 -15.13
C ALA A 87 18.75 11.37 -14.68
N PRO A 88 18.02 10.70 -15.59
CA PRO A 88 17.37 9.44 -15.28
C PRO A 88 18.37 8.31 -15.08
N GLN A 89 18.06 7.41 -14.15
CA GLN A 89 18.82 6.21 -13.89
C GLN A 89 18.09 4.96 -14.45
N LYS A 90 18.77 3.82 -14.39
CA LYS A 90 18.19 2.52 -14.73
C LYS A 90 16.89 2.31 -13.91
N HIS A 91 15.82 1.89 -14.60
CA HIS A 91 14.47 1.65 -14.06
C HIS A 91 13.63 2.92 -13.76
N ASP A 92 14.08 4.10 -14.13
CA ASP A 92 13.28 5.32 -14.14
C ASP A 92 12.42 5.32 -15.42
N HIS A 93 11.15 4.92 -15.29
CA HIS A 93 10.30 4.61 -16.44
C HIS A 93 9.52 5.81 -16.95
N VAL A 94 9.00 6.63 -16.05
CA VAL A 94 8.16 7.79 -16.41
C VAL A 94 8.54 9.00 -15.56
N ASP A 95 8.65 10.16 -16.22
CA ASP A 95 8.70 11.46 -15.57
C ASP A 95 7.46 12.29 -15.94
N VAL A 96 6.87 12.92 -14.95
CA VAL A 96 5.84 13.95 -15.10
C VAL A 96 6.47 15.28 -14.68
N VAL A 97 6.79 16.14 -15.62
CA VAL A 97 7.45 17.45 -15.41
C VAL A 97 6.39 18.50 -15.11
N LEU A 98 6.65 19.32 -14.10
CA LEU A 98 5.75 20.34 -13.57
C LEU A 98 6.24 21.74 -13.94
N ASP A 99 5.37 22.74 -13.85
CA ASP A 99 5.60 24.14 -14.20
C ASP A 99 6.53 24.92 -13.26
N ASP A 100 6.97 24.30 -12.17
CA ASP A 100 7.92 24.88 -11.22
C ASP A 100 9.35 24.36 -11.38
N GLY A 101 9.65 23.64 -12.46
CA GLY A 101 10.95 23.05 -12.73
C GLY A 101 11.22 21.77 -11.96
N LYS A 102 10.23 21.19 -11.29
CA LYS A 102 10.30 19.88 -10.66
C LYS A 102 9.67 18.79 -11.53
N LEU A 103 9.92 17.53 -11.17
CA LEU A 103 9.28 16.39 -11.79
C LEU A 103 8.92 15.32 -10.77
N LEU A 104 7.88 14.55 -11.08
CA LEU A 104 7.57 13.28 -10.44
C LEU A 104 8.19 12.15 -11.27
N ARG A 105 9.08 11.38 -10.67
CA ARG A 105 9.76 10.24 -11.30
C ARG A 105 9.27 8.92 -10.77
N LEU A 106 8.65 8.12 -11.65
CA LEU A 106 8.27 6.75 -11.36
C LEU A 106 9.42 5.80 -11.69
N ARG A 107 9.98 5.16 -10.65
CA ARG A 107 10.98 4.11 -10.73
C ARG A 107 10.37 2.78 -10.34
N ASP A 108 10.55 1.72 -11.10
CA ASP A 108 10.10 0.37 -10.74
C ASP A 108 10.99 -0.73 -11.32
N PRO A 109 12.02 -1.19 -10.58
CA PRO A 109 12.96 -2.22 -11.05
C PRO A 109 12.30 -3.52 -11.50
N ARG A 110 11.18 -3.91 -10.87
CA ARG A 110 10.49 -5.18 -11.16
C ARG A 110 9.32 -5.04 -12.13
N ARG A 111 8.93 -3.82 -12.47
CA ARG A 111 7.82 -3.52 -13.39
C ARG A 111 6.46 -4.11 -13.00
N PHE A 112 6.21 -4.25 -11.70
CA PHE A 112 4.94 -4.77 -11.16
C PHE A 112 3.94 -3.67 -10.80
N GLY A 113 4.32 -2.42 -10.98
CA GLY A 113 3.49 -1.25 -10.80
C GLY A 113 2.64 -0.93 -12.04
N CYS A 114 1.95 0.19 -11.97
CA CYS A 114 1.25 0.80 -13.09
C CYS A 114 1.20 2.33 -12.95
N LEU A 115 1.03 2.99 -14.10
CA LEU A 115 0.63 4.38 -14.23
C LEU A 115 -0.40 4.43 -15.37
N LEU A 116 -1.65 4.59 -14.99
CA LEU A 116 -2.82 4.57 -15.89
C LEU A 116 -3.54 5.92 -15.82
N TYR A 117 -4.49 6.13 -16.72
CA TYR A 117 -5.34 7.31 -16.71
C TYR A 117 -6.79 6.93 -17.01
N THR A 118 -7.72 7.57 -16.32
CA THR A 118 -9.16 7.43 -16.58
C THR A 118 -9.83 8.79 -16.61
N ARG A 119 -10.79 8.99 -17.52
CA ARG A 119 -11.66 10.16 -17.57
C ARG A 119 -12.93 9.99 -16.75
N ASN A 120 -13.25 8.74 -16.41
CA ASN A 120 -14.41 8.39 -15.57
C ASN A 120 -14.02 8.48 -14.09
N ASP A 121 -15.00 8.29 -13.19
CA ASP A 121 -14.70 8.15 -11.78
C ASP A 121 -13.67 7.03 -11.57
N PRO A 122 -12.52 7.30 -10.93
CA PRO A 122 -11.53 6.27 -10.70
C PRO A 122 -12.04 5.10 -9.85
N HIS A 123 -13.09 5.30 -9.05
CA HIS A 123 -13.71 4.22 -8.27
C HIS A 123 -14.39 3.17 -9.15
N ASP A 124 -14.82 3.52 -10.36
CA ASP A 124 -15.40 2.60 -11.34
C ASP A 124 -14.33 1.86 -12.17
N HIS A 125 -13.07 2.26 -12.01
CA HIS A 125 -11.97 1.60 -12.73
C HIS A 125 -11.85 0.13 -12.31
N PRO A 126 -11.62 -0.84 -13.23
CA PRO A 126 -11.54 -2.27 -12.94
C PRO A 126 -10.60 -2.66 -11.80
N LEU A 127 -9.53 -1.89 -11.57
CA LEU A 127 -8.58 -2.11 -10.47
C LEU A 127 -9.09 -1.62 -9.11
N LEU A 128 -10.14 -0.80 -9.05
CA LEU A 128 -10.60 -0.13 -7.83
C LEU A 128 -12.03 -0.50 -7.44
N LYS A 129 -12.90 -0.84 -8.39
CA LYS A 129 -14.34 -1.04 -8.18
C LYS A 129 -14.69 -2.17 -7.22
N GLU A 130 -13.89 -3.25 -7.19
CA GLU A 130 -14.13 -4.43 -6.35
C GLU A 130 -13.39 -4.35 -4.99
N LEU A 131 -12.78 -3.22 -4.67
CA LEU A 131 -12.02 -3.06 -3.43
C LEU A 131 -12.95 -2.87 -2.23
N GLY A 132 -12.70 -3.61 -1.17
CA GLY A 132 -13.36 -3.49 0.12
C GLY A 132 -13.14 -2.14 0.81
N PRO A 133 -13.63 -1.96 2.05
CA PRO A 133 -13.53 -0.71 2.78
C PRO A 133 -12.08 -0.36 3.15
N GLU A 134 -11.84 0.95 3.30
CA GLU A 134 -10.61 1.46 3.90
C GLU A 134 -10.51 1.03 5.37
N PRO A 135 -9.38 0.49 5.82
CA PRO A 135 -9.27 -0.08 7.17
C PRO A 135 -9.40 0.96 8.29
N LEU A 136 -9.10 2.24 8.01
CA LEU A 136 -9.23 3.32 9.00
C LEU A 136 -10.62 3.98 8.98
N SER A 137 -11.52 3.58 8.08
CA SER A 137 -12.87 4.11 8.03
C SER A 137 -13.81 3.46 9.06
N ARG A 138 -15.01 4.05 9.23
CA ARG A 138 -16.07 3.48 10.07
C ARG A 138 -16.69 2.21 9.44
N ALA A 139 -16.59 2.05 8.11
CA ALA A 139 -17.12 0.89 7.39
C ALA A 139 -16.35 -0.41 7.66
N PHE A 140 -15.12 -0.32 8.21
CA PHE A 140 -14.32 -1.47 8.60
C PHE A 140 -14.41 -1.69 10.12
N ASP A 141 -15.07 -2.75 10.53
CA ASP A 141 -15.22 -3.19 11.92
C ASP A 141 -15.28 -4.71 12.03
N GLY A 142 -15.36 -5.24 13.24
CA GLY A 142 -15.47 -6.68 13.46
C GLY A 142 -16.76 -7.28 12.92
N GLY A 143 -17.85 -6.49 12.82
CA GLY A 143 -19.10 -6.92 12.21
C GLY A 143 -18.98 -7.17 10.73
N HIS A 144 -18.30 -6.28 10.05
CA HIS A 144 -17.95 -6.44 8.65
C HIS A 144 -17.14 -7.72 8.43
N LEU A 145 -16.05 -7.91 9.20
CA LEU A 145 -15.23 -9.11 9.12
C LEU A 145 -16.01 -10.38 9.43
N HIS A 146 -16.78 -10.40 10.51
CA HIS A 146 -17.56 -11.56 10.92
C HIS A 146 -18.60 -11.96 9.88
N ARG A 147 -19.31 -11.00 9.29
CA ARG A 147 -20.30 -11.26 8.23
C ARG A 147 -19.66 -11.91 7.01
N LEU A 148 -18.53 -11.39 6.55
CA LEU A 148 -17.83 -11.90 5.36
C LEU A 148 -17.07 -13.21 5.62
N ALA A 149 -16.78 -13.53 6.89
CA ALA A 149 -16.09 -14.76 7.26
C ALA A 149 -17.00 -15.98 7.34
N ARG A 150 -18.32 -15.82 7.37
CA ARG A 150 -19.27 -16.93 7.47
C ARG A 150 -19.03 -17.96 6.39
N GLY A 151 -18.91 -19.25 6.79
CA GLY A 151 -18.65 -20.36 5.88
C GLY A 151 -17.24 -20.41 5.28
N ARG A 152 -16.36 -19.42 5.55
CA ARG A 152 -15.00 -19.41 4.98
C ARG A 152 -14.10 -20.43 5.68
N THR A 153 -13.48 -21.31 4.90
CA THR A 153 -12.46 -22.26 5.38
C THR A 153 -11.04 -21.71 5.32
N ALA A 154 -10.83 -20.63 4.58
CA ALA A 154 -9.54 -19.97 4.44
C ALA A 154 -8.97 -19.53 5.80
N ALA A 155 -7.64 -19.55 5.93
CA ALA A 155 -6.96 -19.03 7.11
C ALA A 155 -7.26 -17.52 7.30
N VAL A 156 -7.44 -17.09 8.55
CA VAL A 156 -7.79 -15.69 8.88
C VAL A 156 -6.75 -14.70 8.33
N LYS A 157 -5.48 -15.09 8.25
CA LYS A 157 -4.46 -14.26 7.62
C LYS A 157 -4.72 -14.05 6.14
N THR A 158 -5.03 -15.12 5.41
CA THR A 158 -5.33 -15.06 3.96
C THR A 158 -6.60 -14.25 3.72
N PHE A 159 -7.63 -14.45 4.56
CA PHE A 159 -8.87 -13.71 4.55
C PHE A 159 -8.63 -12.20 4.76
N LEU A 160 -7.81 -11.83 5.75
CA LEU A 160 -7.50 -10.42 6.05
C LEU A 160 -6.70 -9.74 4.93
N MET A 161 -5.92 -10.49 4.17
CA MET A 161 -5.11 -9.97 3.05
C MET A 161 -5.88 -9.88 1.73
N ASP A 162 -7.12 -10.32 1.69
CA ASP A 162 -8.00 -10.20 0.53
C ASP A 162 -8.51 -8.75 0.41
N ALA A 163 -8.16 -8.09 -0.70
CA ALA A 163 -8.51 -6.69 -0.92
C ALA A 163 -10.02 -6.44 -1.08
N ALA A 164 -10.83 -7.47 -1.36
CA ALA A 164 -12.29 -7.38 -1.33
C ALA A 164 -12.85 -7.37 0.10
N ILE A 165 -12.10 -7.87 1.07
CA ILE A 165 -12.49 -7.87 2.49
C ILE A 165 -12.10 -6.56 3.16
N VAL A 166 -10.82 -6.17 3.02
CA VAL A 166 -10.28 -4.91 3.51
C VAL A 166 -9.07 -4.52 2.67
N VAL A 167 -8.99 -3.26 2.29
CA VAL A 167 -7.88 -2.80 1.45
C VAL A 167 -6.63 -2.47 2.25
N GLY A 168 -5.50 -2.44 1.55
CA GLY A 168 -4.26 -1.89 2.07
C GLY A 168 -3.47 -2.77 3.03
N VAL A 169 -4.10 -3.77 3.66
CA VAL A 169 -3.46 -4.73 4.55
C VAL A 169 -2.69 -5.75 3.71
N GLY A 170 -1.38 -5.75 3.82
CA GLY A 170 -0.52 -6.72 3.15
C GLY A 170 0.12 -7.68 4.14
N ASN A 171 1.24 -8.31 3.73
CA ASN A 171 1.84 -9.38 4.52
C ASN A 171 2.45 -8.90 5.84
N ILE A 172 3.03 -7.70 5.86
CA ILE A 172 3.65 -7.13 7.05
C ILE A 172 2.57 -6.86 8.10
N TYR A 173 1.62 -6.02 7.73
CA TYR A 173 0.62 -5.53 8.68
C TYR A 173 -0.43 -6.59 9.07
N ALA A 174 -0.69 -7.58 8.20
CA ALA A 174 -1.51 -8.73 8.59
C ALA A 174 -0.87 -9.57 9.71
N ASN A 175 0.46 -9.83 9.64
CA ASN A 175 1.14 -10.55 10.71
C ASN A 175 1.15 -9.75 12.02
N GLU A 176 1.46 -8.45 11.95
CA GLU A 176 1.51 -7.58 13.12
C GLU A 176 0.13 -7.40 13.79
N ALA A 177 -0.92 -7.20 12.99
CA ALA A 177 -2.29 -7.08 13.51
C ALA A 177 -2.78 -8.39 14.17
N LEU A 178 -2.50 -9.53 13.56
CA LEU A 178 -2.84 -10.85 14.13
C LEU A 178 -2.08 -11.13 15.43
N TRP A 179 -0.81 -10.69 15.54
CA TRP A 179 -0.06 -10.81 16.77
C TRP A 179 -0.62 -9.88 17.87
N ARG A 180 -0.96 -8.63 17.52
CA ARG A 180 -1.59 -7.66 18.44
C ARG A 180 -2.91 -8.20 18.98
N ALA A 181 -3.76 -8.74 18.09
CA ALA A 181 -5.04 -9.38 18.40
C ALA A 181 -4.91 -10.77 19.04
N ARG A 182 -3.71 -11.32 19.26
CA ARG A 182 -3.48 -12.67 19.80
C ARG A 182 -4.21 -13.78 19.02
N LEU A 183 -4.33 -13.65 17.72
CA LEU A 183 -5.04 -14.58 16.84
C LEU A 183 -4.07 -15.34 15.95
N ALA A 184 -4.16 -16.69 15.98
CA ALA A 184 -3.29 -17.54 15.17
C ALA A 184 -3.55 -17.34 13.67
N PRO A 185 -2.51 -17.11 12.84
CA PRO A 185 -2.68 -16.80 11.43
C PRO A 185 -3.32 -17.92 10.61
N ARG A 186 -3.23 -19.17 11.10
CA ARG A 186 -3.79 -20.38 10.46
C ARG A 186 -5.22 -20.68 10.84
N ARG A 187 -5.79 -20.00 11.84
CA ARG A 187 -7.17 -20.21 12.27
C ARG A 187 -8.12 -20.00 11.10
N ARG A 188 -9.09 -20.89 10.89
CA ARG A 188 -10.12 -20.73 9.84
C ARG A 188 -10.93 -19.47 10.12
N ALA A 189 -11.07 -18.58 9.14
CA ALA A 189 -11.79 -17.32 9.29
C ALA A 189 -13.24 -17.54 9.81
N GLY A 190 -13.96 -18.54 9.26
CA GLY A 190 -15.32 -18.87 9.67
C GLY A 190 -15.46 -19.40 11.11
N ARG A 191 -14.34 -19.69 11.80
CA ARG A 191 -14.34 -20.12 13.21
C ARG A 191 -13.91 -19.01 14.17
N VAL A 192 -13.72 -17.80 13.68
CA VAL A 192 -13.40 -16.63 14.51
C VAL A 192 -14.69 -15.99 14.98
N THR A 193 -14.85 -15.82 16.29
CA THR A 193 -16.04 -15.19 16.88
C THR A 193 -16.11 -13.72 16.57
N ARG A 194 -17.31 -13.13 16.70
CA ARG A 194 -17.51 -11.69 16.48
C ARG A 194 -16.60 -10.86 17.40
N ALA A 195 -16.54 -11.16 18.69
CA ALA A 195 -15.68 -10.45 19.63
C ALA A 195 -14.20 -10.49 19.23
N ARG A 196 -13.71 -11.63 18.74
CA ARG A 196 -12.33 -11.76 18.25
C ARG A 196 -12.10 -10.96 16.95
N PHE A 197 -13.12 -10.82 16.11
CA PHE A 197 -13.04 -9.93 14.94
C PHE A 197 -13.09 -8.44 15.34
N ASP A 198 -13.80 -8.06 16.40
CA ASP A 198 -13.76 -6.69 16.92
C ASP A 198 -12.34 -6.33 17.39
N GLU A 199 -11.69 -7.23 18.15
CA GLU A 199 -10.29 -7.07 18.55
C GLU A 199 -9.31 -7.02 17.34
N LEU A 200 -9.54 -7.85 16.33
CA LEU A 200 -8.70 -7.86 15.12
C LEU A 200 -8.87 -6.58 14.31
N ALA A 201 -10.10 -6.12 14.10
CA ALA A 201 -10.37 -4.88 13.38
C ALA A 201 -9.71 -3.67 14.07
N GLN A 202 -9.83 -3.60 15.40
CA GLN A 202 -9.15 -2.57 16.19
C GLN A 202 -7.62 -2.67 16.06
N SER A 203 -7.06 -3.88 16.16
CA SER A 203 -5.63 -4.12 16.01
C SER A 203 -5.10 -3.72 14.61
N VAL A 204 -5.88 -3.96 13.55
CA VAL A 204 -5.55 -3.51 12.19
C VAL A 204 -5.48 -1.99 12.12
N LYS A 205 -6.49 -1.29 12.67
CA LYS A 205 -6.52 0.18 12.70
C LYS A 205 -5.32 0.75 13.44
N GLU A 206 -5.02 0.23 14.61
CA GLU A 206 -3.90 0.70 15.43
C GLU A 206 -2.55 0.48 14.75
N VAL A 207 -2.30 -0.74 14.23
CA VAL A 207 -1.04 -1.05 13.56
C VAL A 207 -0.81 -0.17 12.33
N LEU A 208 -1.86 0.06 11.54
CA LEU A 208 -1.74 0.91 10.35
C LEU A 208 -1.60 2.39 10.71
N ALA A 209 -2.34 2.88 11.72
CA ALA A 209 -2.21 4.27 12.18
C ALA A 209 -0.80 4.54 12.74
N ASP A 210 -0.30 3.63 13.60
CA ASP A 210 1.07 3.69 14.13
C ASP A 210 2.12 3.70 13.00
N ALA A 211 1.93 2.86 11.99
CA ALA A 211 2.83 2.79 10.84
C ALA A 211 2.81 4.09 10.01
N ILE A 212 1.62 4.64 9.75
CA ILE A 212 1.48 5.92 9.02
C ILE A 212 2.10 7.07 9.81
N ALA A 213 1.85 7.15 11.13
CA ALA A 213 2.39 8.21 11.98
C ALA A 213 3.92 8.23 11.98
N ARG A 214 4.50 7.06 11.73
CA ARG A 214 5.96 6.88 11.73
C ARG A 214 6.58 6.83 10.32
N GLY A 215 5.84 7.12 9.25
CA GLY A 215 6.34 7.16 7.88
C GLY A 215 6.44 5.82 7.17
N GLY A 216 5.76 4.79 7.67
CA GLY A 216 5.77 3.44 7.09
C GLY A 216 6.96 2.59 7.52
N THR A 217 7.06 1.34 7.06
CA THR A 217 8.24 0.50 7.24
C THR A 217 9.26 0.81 6.16
N THR A 218 10.52 0.95 6.55
CA THR A 218 11.63 1.03 5.58
C THR A 218 11.78 -0.32 4.90
N LEU A 219 11.15 -0.50 3.76
CA LEU A 219 11.53 -1.54 2.83
C LEU A 219 12.85 -1.10 2.17
N ARG A 220 13.80 -2.02 1.98
CA ARG A 220 15.14 -1.74 1.41
C ARG A 220 15.11 -0.93 0.10
N ASP A 221 13.96 -0.94 -0.58
CA ASP A 221 13.77 -0.34 -1.90
C ASP A 221 12.83 0.88 -1.88
N PHE A 222 12.32 1.32 -0.70
CA PHE A 222 11.41 2.45 -0.59
C PHE A 222 12.18 3.68 -0.11
N LEU A 223 12.29 4.66 -0.97
CA LEU A 223 12.82 5.99 -0.65
C LEU A 223 11.63 6.95 -0.48
N SER A 224 11.73 7.89 0.45
CA SER A 224 10.77 9.00 0.58
C SER A 224 10.71 9.84 -0.70
N ALA A 225 9.76 10.75 -0.81
CA ALA A 225 9.68 11.68 -1.94
C ALA A 225 10.97 12.49 -2.12
N ASP A 226 11.71 12.73 -1.03
CA ASP A 226 12.98 13.48 -1.01
C ASP A 226 14.20 12.59 -1.30
N GLY A 227 13.99 11.30 -1.62
CA GLY A 227 15.09 10.37 -1.95
C GLY A 227 15.82 9.80 -0.74
N GLU A 228 15.49 10.23 0.48
CA GLU A 228 16.07 9.70 1.71
C GLU A 228 15.48 8.32 2.04
N PRO A 229 16.30 7.37 2.53
CA PRO A 229 15.79 6.15 3.13
C PRO A 229 14.87 6.53 4.28
N GLY A 230 13.61 6.13 4.25
CA GLY A 230 12.70 6.36 5.37
C GLY A 230 13.37 5.93 6.68
N HIS A 231 13.61 6.84 7.61
CA HIS A 231 14.32 6.59 8.89
C HIS A 231 13.52 5.68 9.82
N PHE A 232 12.54 4.92 9.30
CA PHE A 232 11.65 4.18 10.13
C PHE A 232 11.82 2.66 9.99
N ARG A 233 12.72 2.09 10.80
CA ARG A 233 12.58 0.70 11.25
C ARG A 233 11.47 0.64 12.29
N MET A 234 10.23 0.39 11.87
CA MET A 234 9.28 -0.15 12.83
C MET A 234 9.93 -1.35 13.52
N SER A 235 9.97 -1.37 14.84
CA SER A 235 10.30 -2.57 15.59
C SER A 235 9.14 -3.54 15.41
N LEU A 236 9.15 -4.30 14.31
CA LEU A 236 8.15 -5.31 14.02
C LEU A 236 8.18 -6.36 15.14
N ALA A 237 7.00 -6.74 15.61
CA ALA A 237 6.87 -7.68 16.73
C ALA A 237 7.12 -9.12 16.30
N VAL A 238 6.63 -9.49 15.10
CA VAL A 238 6.72 -10.87 14.59
C VAL A 238 7.20 -10.99 13.15
N TYR A 239 6.88 -10.01 12.30
CA TYR A 239 7.23 -10.12 10.88
C TYR A 239 8.75 -10.17 10.67
N ASP A 240 9.22 -11.16 9.89
CA ASP A 240 10.64 -11.41 9.61
C ASP A 240 11.51 -11.63 10.88
N ARG A 241 10.89 -12.17 11.94
CA ARG A 241 11.55 -12.43 13.23
C ARG A 241 11.51 -13.89 13.65
N ALA A 242 11.49 -14.82 12.69
CA ALA A 242 11.55 -16.26 12.99
C ALA A 242 12.74 -16.58 13.89
N GLY A 243 12.53 -17.38 14.94
CA GLY A 243 13.52 -17.76 15.94
C GLY A 243 13.85 -16.70 17.00
N LYS A 244 13.49 -15.42 16.77
CA LYS A 244 13.72 -14.35 17.75
C LYS A 244 12.67 -14.40 18.86
N ALA A 245 13.03 -13.89 20.04
CA ALA A 245 12.13 -13.81 21.19
C ALA A 245 10.90 -12.91 20.90
N CYS A 246 9.71 -13.40 21.24
CA CYS A 246 8.49 -12.62 21.25
C CYS A 246 8.61 -11.44 22.22
N PRO A 247 8.27 -10.20 21.81
CA PRO A 247 8.39 -9.05 22.72
C PRO A 247 7.50 -9.17 23.97
N ARG A 248 6.38 -9.94 23.88
CA ARG A 248 5.40 -10.07 24.96
C ARG A 248 5.73 -11.21 25.95
N CYS A 249 6.20 -12.38 25.49
CA CYS A 249 6.34 -13.56 26.33
C CYS A 249 7.68 -14.30 26.16
N ARG A 250 8.59 -13.77 25.37
CA ARG A 250 9.94 -14.30 25.10
C ARG A 250 9.99 -15.63 24.34
N THR A 251 8.86 -16.30 24.11
CA THR A 251 8.81 -17.53 23.31
C THR A 251 9.30 -17.24 21.89
N PRO A 252 10.10 -18.12 21.26
CA PRO A 252 10.60 -17.93 19.91
C PRO A 252 9.43 -17.81 18.89
N ILE A 253 9.51 -16.81 18.02
CA ILE A 253 8.58 -16.62 16.91
C ILE A 253 8.72 -17.78 15.92
N ARG A 254 7.60 -18.36 15.51
CA ARG A 254 7.54 -19.38 14.46
C ARG A 254 7.24 -18.73 13.12
N ALA A 255 7.72 -19.40 12.05
CA ALA A 255 7.41 -19.04 10.67
C ALA A 255 6.91 -20.28 9.91
N ALA A 256 5.96 -20.07 9.02
CA ALA A 256 5.52 -21.07 8.06
C ALA A 256 4.78 -20.42 6.89
N ARG A 257 4.53 -21.18 5.84
CA ARG A 257 3.71 -20.73 4.72
C ARG A 257 2.21 -20.86 5.08
N VAL A 258 1.46 -19.78 4.86
CA VAL A 258 0.00 -19.75 5.00
C VAL A 258 -0.56 -19.15 3.71
N GLY A 259 -1.26 -19.95 2.93
CA GLY A 259 -1.55 -19.63 1.54
C GLY A 259 -0.25 -19.50 0.73
N GLN A 260 -0.12 -18.43 -0.05
CA GLN A 260 1.06 -18.15 -0.88
C GLN A 260 2.11 -17.25 -0.19
N ARG A 261 1.98 -16.96 1.12
CA ARG A 261 2.81 -15.98 1.82
C ARG A 261 3.35 -16.52 3.14
N SER A 262 4.54 -16.06 3.54
CA SER A 262 5.11 -16.35 4.85
C SER A 262 4.26 -15.75 5.97
N ALA A 263 3.98 -16.51 7.00
CA ALA A 263 3.35 -16.08 8.24
C ALA A 263 4.35 -16.22 9.38
N PHE A 264 4.33 -15.25 10.28
CA PHE A 264 5.15 -15.21 11.48
C PHE A 264 4.24 -15.01 12.68
N TRP A 265 4.42 -15.81 13.73
CA TRP A 265 3.55 -15.73 14.92
C TRP A 265 4.24 -16.25 16.18
N CYS A 266 3.78 -15.80 17.32
CA CYS A 266 4.15 -16.36 18.62
C CYS A 266 3.21 -17.54 18.96
N PRO A 267 3.71 -18.78 19.10
CA PRO A 267 2.86 -19.95 19.37
C PRO A 267 2.20 -19.91 20.75
N ARG A 268 2.73 -19.12 21.70
CA ARG A 268 2.17 -18.95 23.05
C ARG A 268 1.12 -17.84 23.12
N CYS A 269 1.36 -16.72 22.41
CA CYS A 269 0.46 -15.57 22.47
C CYS A 269 -0.72 -15.63 21.52
N GLN A 270 -0.64 -16.42 20.45
CA GLN A 270 -1.64 -16.45 19.37
C GLN A 270 -2.26 -17.86 19.30
N ALA A 271 -3.48 -17.98 19.83
CA ALA A 271 -4.26 -19.22 19.85
C ALA A 271 -5.30 -19.29 18.70
#